data_9e3fc8c35acff96ec1f949f5c93b179c
#
_entry.id   9e3fc8c35acff96ec1f949f5c93b179c
#
_cell.length_a   1.000
_cell.length_b   1.000
_cell.length_c   1.000
_cell.angle_alpha   90.00
_cell.angle_beta   90.00
_cell.angle_gamma   90.00
#
_symmetry.space_group_name_H-M   'P 1'
#
loop_
_entity.id
_entity.type
_entity.pdbx_description
1 polymer ?
#
loop_
_entity_poly.entity_id
_entity_poly.type
_entity_poly.pdbx_seq_one_letter_code
_entity_poly.pdbx_strand_id
1 'polypeptide(L)'
;MAIYHLEAKVVSRGAGRSAVAVSAYLSCTNILNDYDGVRHDFTRKKGLVWQDVFLPEFAPAEWKDRGLLWNAVEKNEKTKDSRLAREFVPALPIELTPAQWQELLTDFIQNNFVAEGMCADVAIHDPHSPGHNPHAHIMLTVRPLDEQGNWQYKTEKEYLCVRNGEERGFTAAEFKAAQADGWEKQYPYKVGRKKVYMPSSEADKHGYERANKHPKSTKFGRQNPIAERWNSEEQLIEWRKAWADVTNRYLAKYGHDERIDHRSHADRGLTEQPTIHEGVVARALEKKGIISDRCEINRQIKADNALLRELKATVKKMMQAVKNTVPAIAEAMEKLRKNLLLFCYQLGYLRKGKERLNTSLNMLRPALTQYNQLAKDIRDKTKERRSLLSEKKALSAVHVFRHRELAAKIAALTEDLEELRLEKNLLLASLAYSEEDAADKFPKDIAAMEQSLKRLEEQEQKYSAELDAALTEYTGLREQAQGFDPVQLYEARQAIRPGKEQEAENRAQQAYGEKYNSLLMFDSKKAVSRMLHEDIERQAVRRMVRQAQKEQQAHYKRKHKEQER
;
A
#
# COMPACT_ATOMS: atom_id res chain seq x y z
N MET A 1 7.86 1.83 20.87
CA MET A 1 8.60 2.63 19.88
C MET A 1 7.60 3.27 18.93
N ALA A 2 7.59 4.59 18.89
CA ALA A 2 6.69 5.37 18.05
C ALA A 2 6.87 5.00 16.57
N ILE A 3 5.76 4.85 15.84
CA ILE A 3 5.73 4.52 14.41
C ILE A 3 4.98 5.62 13.67
N TYR A 4 5.44 5.96 12.47
CA TYR A 4 4.67 6.81 11.58
C TYR A 4 3.57 5.99 10.89
N HIS A 5 2.32 6.42 11.07
CA HIS A 5 1.18 5.96 10.30
C HIS A 5 0.14 7.08 10.23
N LEU A 6 -0.32 7.39 9.02
CA LEU A 6 -1.46 8.29 8.77
C LEU A 6 -2.19 7.79 7.54
N GLU A 7 -3.28 7.04 7.74
CA GLU A 7 -4.15 6.60 6.66
C GLU A 7 -5.16 7.70 6.34
N ALA A 8 -5.38 7.97 5.05
CA ALA A 8 -6.39 8.90 4.57
C ALA A 8 -7.49 8.14 3.81
N LYS A 9 -8.73 8.32 4.21
CA LYS A 9 -9.91 7.67 3.62
C LYS A 9 -10.95 8.70 3.19
N VAL A 10 -11.80 8.31 2.27
CA VAL A 10 -12.97 9.09 1.86
C VAL A 10 -14.23 8.36 2.30
N VAL A 11 -15.12 9.08 2.99
CA VAL A 11 -16.48 8.63 3.26
C VAL A 11 -17.35 9.13 2.12
N SER A 12 -17.92 8.24 1.32
CA SER A 12 -18.69 8.58 0.14
C SER A 12 -19.99 7.79 0.09
N ARG A 13 -21.08 8.45 -0.27
CA ARG A 13 -22.40 7.82 -0.43
C ARG A 13 -22.39 6.80 -1.57
N GLY A 14 -21.68 7.08 -2.66
CA GLY A 14 -21.53 6.13 -3.78
C GLY A 14 -20.86 4.81 -3.42
N ALA A 15 -20.05 4.80 -2.34
CA ALA A 15 -19.49 3.57 -1.76
C ALA A 15 -20.38 2.93 -0.68
N GLY A 16 -21.65 3.35 -0.57
CA GLY A 16 -22.58 2.85 0.44
C GLY A 16 -22.26 3.30 1.88
N ARG A 17 -21.43 4.34 2.07
CA ARG A 17 -21.04 4.83 3.39
C ARG A 17 -21.83 6.09 3.75
N SER A 18 -22.21 6.22 5.00
CA SER A 18 -22.85 7.40 5.61
C SER A 18 -21.88 8.10 6.55
N ALA A 19 -21.85 9.43 6.53
CA ALA A 19 -21.03 10.21 7.47
C ALA A 19 -21.60 10.09 8.90
N VAL A 20 -22.92 10.07 9.05
CA VAL A 20 -23.62 9.86 10.32
C VAL A 20 -23.27 8.49 10.91
N ALA A 21 -23.28 7.43 10.08
CA ALA A 21 -22.92 6.08 10.52
C ALA A 21 -21.48 5.99 10.99
N VAL A 22 -20.54 6.61 10.25
CA VAL A 22 -19.13 6.62 10.62
C VAL A 22 -18.93 7.40 11.92
N SER A 23 -19.53 8.58 12.08
CA SER A 23 -19.44 9.36 13.31
C SER A 23 -20.01 8.61 14.52
N ALA A 24 -21.17 7.96 14.39
CA ALA A 24 -21.74 7.13 15.44
C ALA A 24 -20.82 5.96 15.82
N TYR A 25 -20.16 5.33 14.82
CA TYR A 25 -19.20 4.25 15.05
C TYR A 25 -17.93 4.73 15.78
N LEU A 26 -17.38 5.90 15.38
CA LEU A 26 -16.18 6.46 16.00
C LEU A 26 -16.43 6.83 17.46
N SER A 27 -17.55 7.49 17.71
CA SER A 27 -17.90 8.01 19.02
C SER A 27 -18.56 7.00 19.95
N CYS A 28 -18.82 5.77 19.49
CA CYS A 28 -19.56 4.76 20.24
C CYS A 28 -20.95 5.26 20.70
N THR A 29 -21.64 6.02 19.85
CA THR A 29 -22.93 6.65 20.16
C THR A 29 -24.06 6.09 19.30
N ASN A 30 -25.28 6.57 19.58
CA ASN A 30 -26.48 6.25 18.83
C ASN A 30 -26.97 7.51 18.13
N ILE A 31 -26.89 7.55 16.79
CA ILE A 31 -27.28 8.70 15.98
C ILE A 31 -28.30 8.28 14.92
N LEU A 32 -29.37 9.08 14.77
CA LEU A 32 -30.33 8.93 13.68
C LEU A 32 -29.80 9.65 12.43
N ASN A 33 -29.80 8.98 11.30
CA ASN A 33 -29.49 9.60 10.01
C ASN A 33 -30.80 10.09 9.39
N ASP A 34 -30.96 11.40 9.28
CA ASP A 34 -32.15 12.02 8.72
C ASP A 34 -32.30 11.80 7.21
N TYR A 35 -31.20 11.46 6.50
CA TYR A 35 -31.20 11.24 5.06
C TYR A 35 -31.97 9.96 4.65
N ASP A 36 -31.79 8.88 5.41
CA ASP A 36 -32.39 7.57 5.12
C ASP A 36 -33.27 7.02 6.25
N GLY A 37 -33.39 7.75 7.36
CA GLY A 37 -34.15 7.36 8.54
C GLY A 37 -33.56 6.21 9.34
N VAL A 38 -32.32 5.79 9.04
CA VAL A 38 -31.64 4.69 9.72
C VAL A 38 -30.98 5.18 11.01
N ARG A 39 -31.22 4.44 12.08
CA ARG A 39 -30.60 4.68 13.39
C ARG A 39 -29.34 3.83 13.53
N HIS A 40 -28.19 4.49 13.68
CA HIS A 40 -26.89 3.84 13.85
C HIS A 40 -26.52 3.78 15.33
N ASP A 41 -26.61 2.60 15.92
CA ASP A 41 -26.34 2.37 17.35
C ASP A 41 -25.05 1.56 17.53
N PHE A 42 -24.02 2.22 18.05
CA PHE A 42 -22.72 1.64 18.38
C PHE A 42 -22.37 1.75 19.86
N THR A 43 -23.35 1.97 20.74
CA THR A 43 -23.16 2.12 22.19
C THR A 43 -22.55 0.91 22.88
N ARG A 44 -22.64 -0.28 22.24
CA ARG A 44 -22.02 -1.52 22.73
C ARG A 44 -20.54 -1.64 22.41
N LYS A 45 -20.01 -0.79 21.53
CA LYS A 45 -18.59 -0.79 21.16
C LYS A 45 -17.74 -0.30 22.33
N LYS A 46 -16.61 -0.96 22.57
CA LYS A 46 -15.65 -0.63 23.64
C LYS A 46 -14.34 -0.11 23.05
N GLY A 47 -13.49 0.46 23.91
CA GLY A 47 -12.16 0.93 23.52
C GLY A 47 -12.10 2.40 23.15
N LEU A 48 -13.18 3.15 23.33
CA LEU A 48 -13.17 4.62 23.23
C LEU A 48 -12.47 5.21 24.45
N VAL A 49 -11.44 6.04 24.22
CA VAL A 49 -10.66 6.70 25.25
C VAL A 49 -11.08 8.16 25.39
N TRP A 50 -11.29 8.83 24.27
CA TRP A 50 -11.68 10.24 24.22
C TRP A 50 -12.36 10.57 22.89
N GLN A 51 -13.19 11.63 22.92
CA GLN A 51 -13.83 12.15 21.72
C GLN A 51 -14.17 13.63 21.89
N ASP A 52 -14.16 14.38 20.79
CA ASP A 52 -14.61 15.76 20.73
C ASP A 52 -15.00 16.16 19.30
N VAL A 53 -15.63 17.34 19.15
CA VAL A 53 -15.89 17.99 17.88
C VAL A 53 -15.29 19.39 17.92
N PHE A 54 -14.45 19.69 16.94
CA PHE A 54 -13.79 21.00 16.78
C PHE A 54 -14.47 21.75 15.64
N LEU A 55 -14.80 23.00 15.90
CA LEU A 55 -15.50 23.88 14.98
C LEU A 55 -14.67 25.14 14.68
N PRO A 56 -14.65 25.62 13.43
CA PRO A 56 -14.21 26.98 13.12
C PRO A 56 -15.08 28.01 13.85
N GLU A 57 -14.55 29.21 14.09
CA GLU A 57 -15.21 30.27 14.84
C GLU A 57 -16.59 30.65 14.26
N PHE A 58 -16.73 30.62 12.95
CA PHE A 58 -17.96 30.98 12.22
C PHE A 58 -18.90 29.80 11.96
N ALA A 59 -18.57 28.58 12.41
CA ALA A 59 -19.46 27.44 12.27
C ALA A 59 -20.66 27.54 13.25
N PRO A 60 -21.85 27.06 12.89
CA PRO A 60 -22.98 26.97 13.81
C PRO A 60 -22.61 26.25 15.11
N ALA A 61 -22.85 26.90 16.25
CA ALA A 61 -22.44 26.36 17.56
C ALA A 61 -23.13 25.01 17.89
N GLU A 62 -24.34 24.79 17.39
CA GLU A 62 -25.08 23.53 17.54
C GLU A 62 -24.38 22.33 16.87
N TRP A 63 -23.46 22.54 15.94
CA TRP A 63 -22.67 21.48 15.33
C TRP A 63 -21.62 20.88 16.28
N LYS A 64 -21.50 21.40 17.48
CA LYS A 64 -20.79 20.71 18.57
C LYS A 64 -21.44 19.36 18.88
N ASP A 65 -22.74 19.22 18.61
CA ASP A 65 -23.39 17.93 18.48
C ASP A 65 -23.07 17.30 17.12
N ARG A 66 -22.37 16.18 17.16
CA ARG A 66 -21.93 15.46 15.95
C ARG A 66 -23.09 14.94 15.09
N GLY A 67 -24.22 14.61 15.73
CA GLY A 67 -25.42 14.20 15.02
C GLY A 67 -25.97 15.33 14.16
N LEU A 68 -26.03 16.55 14.70
CA LEU A 68 -26.44 17.75 13.96
C LEU A 68 -25.45 18.10 12.86
N LEU A 69 -24.14 18.05 13.14
CA LEU A 69 -23.10 18.33 12.14
C LEU A 69 -23.20 17.39 10.94
N TRP A 70 -23.18 16.08 11.18
CA TRP A 70 -23.14 15.12 10.07
C TRP A 70 -24.45 14.97 9.33
N ASN A 71 -25.58 15.19 9.98
CA ASN A 71 -26.87 15.33 9.30
C ASN A 71 -26.93 16.60 8.42
N ALA A 72 -26.35 17.72 8.86
CA ALA A 72 -26.24 18.92 8.04
C ALA A 72 -25.37 18.68 6.79
N VAL A 73 -24.27 17.94 6.92
CA VAL A 73 -23.43 17.51 5.78
C VAL A 73 -24.21 16.62 4.82
N GLU A 74 -24.86 15.55 5.32
CA GLU A 74 -25.64 14.61 4.49
C GLU A 74 -26.76 15.33 3.73
N LYS A 75 -27.45 16.26 4.38
CA LYS A 75 -28.52 17.07 3.79
C LYS A 75 -28.02 18.00 2.70
N ASN A 76 -26.82 18.58 2.88
CA ASN A 76 -26.25 19.51 1.90
C ASN A 76 -25.68 18.78 0.67
N GLU A 77 -25.19 17.55 0.82
CA GLU A 77 -24.62 16.75 -0.23
C GLU A 77 -25.68 15.96 -1.00
N LYS A 78 -26.22 16.55 -2.08
CA LYS A 78 -27.43 16.08 -2.78
C LYS A 78 -27.18 14.99 -3.82
N THR A 79 -25.93 14.77 -4.26
CA THR A 79 -25.66 13.82 -5.33
C THR A 79 -25.48 12.40 -4.83
N LYS A 80 -25.83 11.43 -5.68
CA LYS A 80 -25.76 9.99 -5.36
C LYS A 80 -24.33 9.55 -5.00
N ASP A 81 -23.31 10.17 -5.59
CA ASP A 81 -21.91 9.80 -5.42
C ASP A 81 -21.14 10.82 -4.56
N SER A 82 -21.86 11.63 -3.74
CA SER A 82 -21.22 12.67 -2.93
C SER A 82 -20.15 12.11 -2.01
N ARG A 83 -19.01 12.79 -1.98
CA ARG A 83 -18.05 12.68 -0.89
C ARG A 83 -18.59 13.44 0.31
N LEU A 84 -18.80 12.73 1.43
CA LEU A 84 -19.43 13.26 2.64
C LEU A 84 -18.39 13.77 3.64
N ALA A 85 -17.32 13.00 3.83
CA ALA A 85 -16.25 13.34 4.74
C ALA A 85 -14.90 12.81 4.24
N ARG A 86 -13.83 13.37 4.79
CA ARG A 86 -12.49 12.79 4.78
C ARG A 86 -12.19 12.27 6.18
N GLU A 87 -11.60 11.10 6.26
CA GLU A 87 -11.19 10.49 7.52
C GLU A 87 -9.67 10.29 7.50
N PHE A 88 -8.98 10.80 8.53
CA PHE A 88 -7.60 10.47 8.82
C PHE A 88 -7.54 9.53 10.01
N VAL A 89 -6.65 8.54 9.91
CA VAL A 89 -6.42 7.56 11.00
C VAL A 89 -4.93 7.56 11.33
N PRO A 90 -4.46 8.48 12.20
CA PRO A 90 -3.10 8.47 12.70
C PRO A 90 -2.92 7.44 13.82
N ALA A 91 -1.74 6.76 13.84
CA ALA A 91 -1.29 6.02 15.01
C ALA A 91 -0.77 6.97 16.08
N LEU A 92 -1.12 6.73 17.34
CA LEU A 92 -0.67 7.52 18.47
C LEU A 92 0.58 6.88 19.09
N PRO A 93 1.58 7.69 19.52
CA PRO A 93 2.76 7.19 20.19
C PRO A 93 2.39 6.50 21.51
N ILE A 94 2.84 5.27 21.69
CA ILE A 94 2.61 4.50 22.93
C ILE A 94 3.43 5.05 24.11
N GLU A 95 4.41 5.89 23.83
CA GLU A 95 5.24 6.59 24.80
C GLU A 95 4.48 7.70 25.53
N LEU A 96 3.43 8.23 24.89
CA LEU A 96 2.60 9.31 25.44
C LEU A 96 1.39 8.74 26.20
N THR A 97 0.95 9.48 27.21
CA THR A 97 -0.26 9.17 27.99
C THR A 97 -1.54 9.60 27.24
N PRO A 98 -2.72 9.09 27.61
CA PRO A 98 -3.99 9.51 27.02
C PRO A 98 -4.23 11.03 27.05
N ALA A 99 -3.85 11.71 28.13
CA ALA A 99 -3.96 13.18 28.23
C ALA A 99 -3.03 13.88 27.23
N GLN A 100 -1.81 13.37 27.05
CA GLN A 100 -0.85 13.89 26.07
C GLN A 100 -1.28 13.61 24.63
N TRP A 101 -1.98 12.51 24.37
CA TRP A 101 -2.62 12.26 23.04
C TRP A 101 -3.69 13.29 22.73
N GLN A 102 -4.50 13.68 23.72
CA GLN A 102 -5.52 14.74 23.55
C GLN A 102 -4.88 16.08 23.21
N GLU A 103 -3.84 16.50 23.93
CA GLU A 103 -3.10 17.72 23.65
C GLU A 103 -2.52 17.70 22.22
N LEU A 104 -1.84 16.61 21.85
CA LEU A 104 -1.24 16.43 20.53
C LEU A 104 -2.28 16.52 19.41
N LEU A 105 -3.39 15.81 19.56
CA LEU A 105 -4.46 15.81 18.56
C LEU A 105 -5.16 17.16 18.46
N THR A 106 -5.42 17.81 19.60
CA THR A 106 -6.00 19.16 19.63
C THR A 106 -5.14 20.14 18.85
N ASP A 107 -3.83 20.15 19.11
CA ASP A 107 -2.87 21.01 18.42
C ASP A 107 -2.84 20.70 16.90
N PHE A 108 -2.76 19.43 16.54
CA PHE A 108 -2.75 19.01 15.13
C PHE A 108 -4.04 19.41 14.40
N ILE A 109 -5.21 19.17 15.02
CA ILE A 109 -6.52 19.44 14.43
C ILE A 109 -6.75 20.94 14.28
N GLN A 110 -6.49 21.71 15.34
CA GLN A 110 -6.72 23.15 15.34
C GLN A 110 -5.89 23.87 14.27
N ASN A 111 -4.60 23.55 14.19
CA ASN A 111 -3.68 24.27 13.30
C ASN A 111 -3.75 23.81 11.83
N ASN A 112 -4.19 22.59 11.55
CA ASN A 112 -4.15 22.05 10.19
C ASN A 112 -5.53 21.94 9.52
N PHE A 113 -6.62 21.91 10.30
CA PHE A 113 -7.95 21.69 9.75
C PHE A 113 -8.94 22.77 10.16
N VAL A 114 -9.05 23.05 11.47
CA VAL A 114 -10.03 24.02 11.97
C VAL A 114 -9.66 25.44 11.55
N ALA A 115 -8.38 25.80 11.63
CA ALA A 115 -7.86 27.07 11.13
C ALA A 115 -8.09 27.27 9.62
N GLU A 116 -8.24 26.20 8.86
CA GLU A 116 -8.55 26.18 7.43
C GLU A 116 -10.07 26.25 7.16
N GLY A 117 -10.91 26.22 8.18
CA GLY A 117 -12.37 26.27 8.07
C GLY A 117 -13.06 24.90 7.99
N MET A 118 -12.39 23.81 8.33
CA MET A 118 -12.99 22.48 8.42
C MET A 118 -13.57 22.23 9.81
N CYS A 119 -14.76 21.65 9.90
CA CYS A 119 -15.21 21.03 11.13
C CYS A 119 -14.54 19.65 11.25
N ALA A 120 -14.13 19.29 12.46
CA ALA A 120 -13.47 18.03 12.75
C ALA A 120 -14.17 17.28 13.89
N ASP A 121 -14.52 16.02 13.65
CA ASP A 121 -15.06 15.09 14.64
C ASP A 121 -13.99 14.04 14.93
N VAL A 122 -13.55 13.95 16.18
CA VAL A 122 -12.41 13.12 16.58
C VAL A 122 -12.78 12.11 17.65
N ALA A 123 -12.17 10.93 17.56
CA ALA A 123 -12.23 9.90 18.60
C ALA A 123 -10.90 9.18 18.72
N ILE A 124 -10.43 8.94 19.96
CA ILE A 124 -9.28 8.09 20.27
C ILE A 124 -9.79 6.71 20.65
N HIS A 125 -9.25 5.71 19.98
CA HIS A 125 -9.47 4.31 20.33
C HIS A 125 -8.18 3.64 20.77
N ASP A 126 -8.28 2.83 21.82
CA ASP A 126 -7.21 1.96 22.29
C ASP A 126 -7.76 0.55 22.52
N PRO A 127 -7.77 -0.30 21.46
CA PRO A 127 -8.25 -1.66 21.59
C PRO A 127 -7.26 -2.53 22.37
N HIS A 128 -7.71 -3.08 23.51
CA HIS A 128 -6.88 -3.95 24.35
C HIS A 128 -6.62 -5.34 23.75
N SER A 129 -7.35 -5.76 22.73
CA SER A 129 -7.17 -7.05 22.06
C SER A 129 -7.32 -6.90 20.55
N PRO A 130 -6.41 -7.45 19.78
CA PRO A 130 -5.29 -8.36 20.03
C PRO A 130 -3.98 -7.69 20.46
N GLY A 131 -3.94 -6.42 20.82
CA GLY A 131 -2.78 -5.70 21.32
C GLY A 131 -3.05 -4.23 21.48
N HIS A 132 -2.23 -3.56 22.26
CA HIS A 132 -2.22 -2.13 22.43
C HIS A 132 -1.87 -1.44 21.09
N ASN A 133 -2.80 -0.69 20.54
CA ASN A 133 -2.66 0.01 19.27
C ASN A 133 -3.48 1.31 19.31
N PRO A 134 -3.03 2.29 20.10
CA PRO A 134 -3.73 3.55 20.21
C PRO A 134 -3.72 4.29 18.87
N HIS A 135 -4.88 4.70 18.42
CA HIS A 135 -5.06 5.45 17.18
C HIS A 135 -6.23 6.42 17.30
N ALA A 136 -6.17 7.47 16.52
CA ALA A 136 -7.28 8.40 16.43
C ALA A 136 -8.00 8.23 15.09
N HIS A 137 -9.27 8.58 15.09
CA HIS A 137 -10.06 8.82 13.89
C HIS A 137 -10.42 10.29 13.87
N ILE A 138 -10.10 10.97 12.79
CA ILE A 138 -10.38 12.39 12.57
C ILE A 138 -11.24 12.50 11.32
N MET A 139 -12.53 12.71 11.50
CA MET A 139 -13.45 13.00 10.39
C MET A 139 -13.51 14.50 10.13
N LEU A 140 -13.32 14.88 8.88
CA LEU A 140 -13.28 16.26 8.43
C LEU A 140 -14.35 16.54 7.39
N THR A 141 -14.97 17.71 7.46
CA THR A 141 -15.84 18.19 6.39
C THR A 141 -15.04 18.45 5.11
N VAL A 142 -15.67 18.26 3.96
CA VAL A 142 -15.03 18.37 2.64
C VAL A 142 -15.53 19.58 1.84
N ARG A 143 -16.35 20.41 2.47
CA ARG A 143 -16.90 21.65 1.92
C ARG A 143 -16.51 22.79 2.84
N PRO A 144 -15.92 23.87 2.33
CA PRO A 144 -15.60 25.02 3.16
C PRO A 144 -16.88 25.76 3.58
N LEU A 145 -16.78 26.47 4.70
CA LEU A 145 -17.80 27.39 5.17
C LEU A 145 -17.44 28.83 4.75
N ASP A 146 -18.47 29.66 4.60
CA ASP A 146 -18.29 31.11 4.51
C ASP A 146 -18.21 31.74 5.93
N GLU A 147 -17.96 33.05 6.02
CA GLU A 147 -17.87 33.78 7.30
C GLU A 147 -19.22 33.83 8.05
N GLN A 148 -20.32 33.50 7.41
CA GLN A 148 -21.65 33.39 7.98
C GLN A 148 -22.03 31.97 8.40
N GLY A 149 -21.11 30.99 8.29
CA GLY A 149 -21.31 29.59 8.65
C GLY A 149 -22.11 28.78 7.64
N ASN A 150 -22.30 29.27 6.42
CA ASN A 150 -22.99 28.53 5.36
C ASN A 150 -21.98 27.73 4.52
N TRP A 151 -22.45 26.56 4.01
CA TRP A 151 -21.67 25.76 3.10
C TRP A 151 -21.40 26.45 1.77
N GLN A 152 -20.14 26.64 1.42
CA GLN A 152 -19.74 27.07 0.08
C GLN A 152 -19.92 25.95 -0.94
N TYR A 153 -19.88 26.27 -2.23
CA TYR A 153 -19.90 25.25 -3.29
C TYR A 153 -18.54 24.50 -3.33
N LYS A 154 -18.57 23.22 -3.73
CA LYS A 154 -17.34 22.49 -4.16
C LYS A 154 -17.01 22.79 -5.60
N THR A 155 -18.06 22.79 -6.42
CA THR A 155 -18.00 23.05 -7.85
C THR A 155 -19.19 23.88 -8.24
N GLU A 156 -18.97 25.04 -8.87
CA GLU A 156 -20.02 25.89 -9.38
C GLU A 156 -20.24 25.63 -10.87
N LYS A 157 -21.50 25.55 -11.28
CA LYS A 157 -21.86 25.33 -12.67
C LYS A 157 -21.52 26.56 -13.51
N GLU A 158 -20.74 26.38 -14.57
CA GLU A 158 -20.48 27.39 -15.57
C GLU A 158 -21.26 27.11 -16.86
N TYR A 159 -21.79 28.17 -17.46
CA TYR A 159 -22.30 28.13 -18.82
C TYR A 159 -21.15 28.34 -19.79
N LEU A 160 -21.02 27.49 -20.79
CA LEU A 160 -20.06 27.71 -21.87
C LEU A 160 -20.66 28.66 -22.88
N CYS A 161 -20.16 29.91 -22.89
CA CYS A 161 -20.60 31.01 -23.74
C CYS A 161 -19.62 31.20 -24.88
N VAL A 162 -20.09 31.83 -25.94
CA VAL A 162 -19.27 32.17 -27.12
C VAL A 162 -19.40 33.64 -27.46
N ARG A 163 -18.28 34.26 -27.93
CA ARG A 163 -18.21 35.59 -28.48
C ARG A 163 -17.12 35.63 -29.56
N ASN A 164 -17.45 36.01 -30.76
CA ASN A 164 -16.50 36.11 -31.88
C ASN A 164 -15.69 34.82 -32.12
N GLY A 165 -16.29 33.66 -31.90
CA GLY A 165 -15.61 32.37 -32.06
C GLY A 165 -14.80 31.90 -30.85
N GLU A 166 -14.64 32.73 -29.82
CA GLU A 166 -14.00 32.36 -28.57
C GLU A 166 -15.02 31.73 -27.58
N GLU A 167 -14.71 30.58 -27.00
CA GLU A 167 -15.53 29.94 -25.95
C GLU A 167 -14.94 30.24 -24.56
N ARG A 168 -15.81 30.65 -23.63
CA ARG A 168 -15.44 30.87 -22.21
C ARG A 168 -16.55 30.43 -21.25
N GLY A 169 -16.15 29.90 -20.08
CA GLY A 169 -17.06 29.56 -18.99
C GLY A 169 -17.40 30.77 -18.13
N PHE A 170 -18.67 30.92 -17.78
CA PHE A 170 -19.16 31.93 -16.84
C PHE A 170 -20.15 31.33 -15.88
N THR A 171 -20.03 31.68 -14.61
CA THR A 171 -21.07 31.36 -13.61
C THR A 171 -22.37 32.10 -13.92
N ALA A 172 -23.48 31.75 -13.29
CA ALA A 172 -24.75 32.42 -13.49
C ALA A 172 -24.69 33.94 -13.12
N ALA A 173 -23.91 34.26 -12.09
CA ALA A 173 -23.71 35.65 -11.65
C ALA A 173 -22.84 36.44 -12.64
N GLU A 174 -21.70 35.90 -13.06
CA GLU A 174 -20.78 36.52 -14.00
C GLU A 174 -21.40 36.73 -15.40
N PHE A 175 -22.29 35.80 -15.80
CA PHE A 175 -22.93 35.89 -17.10
C PHE A 175 -23.78 37.15 -17.26
N LYS A 176 -24.34 37.72 -16.18
CA LYS A 176 -25.10 38.97 -16.27
C LYS A 176 -24.25 40.13 -16.77
N ALA A 177 -23.00 40.24 -16.34
CA ALA A 177 -22.06 41.24 -16.82
C ALA A 177 -21.52 40.86 -18.21
N ALA A 178 -21.12 39.60 -18.39
CA ALA A 178 -20.60 39.11 -19.68
C ALA A 178 -21.61 39.24 -20.84
N GLN A 179 -22.89 39.17 -20.57
CA GLN A 179 -23.95 39.36 -21.56
C GLN A 179 -23.94 40.79 -22.11
N ALA A 180 -23.66 41.79 -21.28
CA ALA A 180 -23.52 43.18 -21.70
C ALA A 180 -22.30 43.38 -22.66
N ASP A 181 -21.25 42.54 -22.45
CA ASP A 181 -20.05 42.52 -23.28
C ASP A 181 -20.20 41.67 -24.57
N GLY A 182 -21.42 41.20 -24.86
CA GLY A 182 -21.72 40.45 -26.09
C GLY A 182 -21.43 38.94 -26.02
N TRP A 183 -21.25 38.36 -24.82
CA TRP A 183 -21.15 36.90 -24.65
C TRP A 183 -22.54 36.25 -24.67
N GLU A 184 -22.71 35.21 -25.50
CA GLU A 184 -23.96 34.48 -25.62
C GLU A 184 -23.83 33.01 -25.11
N LYS A 185 -24.88 32.52 -24.42
CA LYS A 185 -24.96 31.12 -24.04
C LYS A 185 -25.19 30.25 -25.26
N GLN A 186 -24.48 29.14 -25.34
CA GLN A 186 -24.72 28.12 -26.34
C GLN A 186 -25.83 27.15 -25.86
N TYR A 187 -26.73 26.81 -26.78
CA TYR A 187 -27.78 25.82 -26.55
C TYR A 187 -27.71 24.71 -27.61
N PRO A 188 -28.19 23.51 -27.30
CA PRO A 188 -28.27 22.45 -28.31
C PRO A 188 -29.47 22.69 -29.24
N TYR A 189 -29.19 22.74 -30.54
CA TYR A 189 -30.20 22.84 -31.60
C TYR A 189 -30.18 21.60 -32.47
N LYS A 190 -31.35 21.30 -33.10
CA LYS A 190 -31.48 20.22 -34.07
C LYS A 190 -31.06 20.72 -35.45
N VAL A 191 -29.97 20.18 -35.97
CA VAL A 191 -29.47 20.48 -37.35
C VAL A 191 -29.49 19.16 -38.12
N GLY A 192 -30.56 18.92 -38.86
CA GLY A 192 -30.84 17.65 -39.48
C GLY A 192 -30.99 16.53 -38.44
N ARG A 193 -30.16 15.50 -38.52
CA ARG A 193 -30.12 14.36 -37.54
C ARG A 193 -29.17 14.57 -36.36
N LYS A 194 -28.44 15.69 -36.33
CA LYS A 194 -27.40 15.98 -35.31
C LYS A 194 -27.87 17.03 -34.31
N LYS A 195 -27.33 16.98 -33.11
CA LYS A 195 -27.41 18.07 -32.13
C LYS A 195 -26.14 18.91 -32.23
N VAL A 196 -26.27 20.19 -32.49
CA VAL A 196 -25.16 21.14 -32.56
C VAL A 196 -25.37 22.21 -31.51
N TYR A 197 -24.32 22.58 -30.81
CA TYR A 197 -24.33 23.69 -29.85
C TYR A 197 -23.96 25.01 -30.56
N MET A 198 -24.82 26.02 -30.41
CA MET A 198 -24.61 27.34 -30.97
C MET A 198 -25.35 28.39 -30.14
N PRO A 199 -25.02 29.70 -30.29
CA PRO A 199 -25.79 30.77 -29.66
C PRO A 199 -27.18 30.91 -30.31
N SER A 200 -28.12 31.47 -29.53
CA SER A 200 -29.49 31.67 -30.04
C SER A 200 -29.51 32.62 -31.24
N SER A 201 -28.69 33.66 -31.26
CA SER A 201 -28.54 34.60 -32.37
C SER A 201 -28.17 33.94 -33.70
N GLU A 202 -27.40 32.88 -33.68
CA GLU A 202 -27.02 32.11 -34.87
C GLU A 202 -28.14 31.13 -35.28
N ALA A 203 -28.70 30.41 -34.30
CA ALA A 203 -29.76 29.44 -34.54
C ALA A 203 -31.03 30.10 -35.14
N ASP A 204 -31.39 31.32 -34.69
CA ASP A 204 -32.55 32.08 -35.17
C ASP A 204 -32.39 32.47 -36.63
N LYS A 205 -31.16 32.77 -37.11
CA LYS A 205 -30.87 33.08 -38.54
C LYS A 205 -31.16 31.89 -39.46
N HIS A 206 -31.07 30.66 -38.91
CA HIS A 206 -31.27 29.44 -39.69
C HIS A 206 -32.60 28.72 -39.36
N GLY A 207 -33.41 29.27 -38.43
CA GLY A 207 -34.70 28.72 -38.04
C GLY A 207 -34.59 27.36 -37.33
N TYR A 208 -33.48 27.07 -36.63
CA TYR A 208 -33.28 25.79 -35.96
C TYR A 208 -34.07 25.68 -34.66
N GLU A 209 -34.68 24.53 -34.43
CA GLU A 209 -35.37 24.24 -33.19
C GLU A 209 -34.40 23.84 -32.06
N ARG A 210 -34.64 24.41 -30.86
CA ARG A 210 -33.92 24.07 -29.65
C ARG A 210 -34.18 22.63 -29.23
N ALA A 211 -33.13 21.81 -29.11
CA ALA A 211 -33.25 20.42 -28.72
C ALA A 211 -33.40 20.22 -27.17
N ASN A 212 -32.93 21.21 -26.38
CA ASN A 212 -33.02 21.19 -24.91
C ASN A 212 -33.07 22.64 -24.38
N LYS A 213 -33.78 22.87 -23.30
CA LYS A 213 -33.86 24.16 -22.61
C LYS A 213 -32.59 24.54 -21.85
N HIS A 214 -31.72 23.57 -21.54
CA HIS A 214 -30.53 23.82 -20.78
C HIS A 214 -29.36 24.25 -21.68
N PRO A 215 -28.61 25.31 -21.30
CA PRO A 215 -27.43 25.73 -22.04
C PRO A 215 -26.30 24.69 -21.91
N LYS A 216 -25.35 24.78 -22.86
CA LYS A 216 -24.07 24.08 -22.79
C LYS A 216 -23.33 24.52 -21.53
N SER A 217 -22.76 23.58 -20.79
CA SER A 217 -21.94 23.87 -19.61
C SER A 217 -20.51 23.40 -19.86
N THR A 218 -19.56 23.96 -19.11
CA THR A 218 -18.19 23.44 -19.05
C THR A 218 -18.22 22.00 -18.52
N LYS A 219 -17.22 21.22 -18.89
CA LYS A 219 -17.20 19.78 -18.58
C LYS A 219 -17.25 19.48 -17.07
N PHE A 220 -16.58 20.32 -16.28
CA PHE A 220 -16.42 20.06 -14.84
C PHE A 220 -16.97 21.19 -13.94
N GLY A 221 -17.39 22.34 -14.52
CA GLY A 221 -17.69 23.55 -13.76
C GLY A 221 -16.43 24.21 -13.20
N ARG A 222 -16.63 25.25 -12.36
CA ARG A 222 -15.55 25.94 -11.64
C ARG A 222 -15.37 25.28 -10.28
N GLN A 223 -14.16 24.82 -10.01
CA GLN A 223 -13.80 24.29 -8.69
C GLN A 223 -13.71 25.43 -7.67
N ASN A 224 -14.14 25.19 -6.43
CA ASN A 224 -13.82 26.08 -5.33
C ASN A 224 -12.33 25.93 -5.00
N PRO A 225 -11.52 27.00 -5.02
CA PRO A 225 -10.07 26.91 -4.82
C PRO A 225 -9.65 26.26 -3.49
N ILE A 226 -10.42 26.49 -2.42
CA ILE A 226 -10.18 25.88 -1.11
C ILE A 226 -10.45 24.37 -1.17
N ALA A 227 -11.60 23.97 -1.74
CA ALA A 227 -11.94 22.55 -1.87
C ALA A 227 -10.99 21.82 -2.84
N GLU A 228 -10.49 22.48 -3.88
CA GLU A 228 -9.50 21.93 -4.82
C GLU A 228 -8.17 21.69 -4.10
N ARG A 229 -7.65 22.68 -3.36
CA ARG A 229 -6.44 22.54 -2.55
C ARG A 229 -6.56 21.41 -1.56
N TRP A 230 -7.66 21.31 -0.80
CA TRP A 230 -7.88 20.23 0.16
C TRP A 230 -7.93 18.82 -0.46
N ASN A 231 -8.17 18.72 -1.77
CA ASN A 231 -8.17 17.45 -2.50
C ASN A 231 -6.88 17.18 -3.29
N SER A 232 -5.91 18.08 -3.23
CA SER A 232 -4.63 17.92 -3.92
C SER A 232 -3.72 16.90 -3.22
N GLU A 233 -2.80 16.32 -3.98
CA GLU A 233 -1.80 15.40 -3.44
C GLU A 233 -0.77 16.14 -2.57
N GLU A 234 -0.43 17.35 -2.97
CA GLU A 234 0.49 18.24 -2.24
C GLU A 234 -0.03 18.51 -0.83
N GLN A 235 -1.32 18.87 -0.70
CA GLN A 235 -1.93 19.11 0.61
C GLN A 235 -1.93 17.85 1.49
N LEU A 236 -2.11 16.68 0.90
CA LEU A 236 -2.02 15.41 1.66
C LEU A 236 -0.60 15.18 2.18
N ILE A 237 0.43 15.50 1.38
CA ILE A 237 1.84 15.41 1.80
C ILE A 237 2.13 16.40 2.93
N GLU A 238 1.62 17.65 2.84
CA GLU A 238 1.75 18.66 3.90
C GLU A 238 1.12 18.18 5.21
N TRP A 239 -0.08 17.63 5.20
CA TRP A 239 -0.73 17.08 6.39
C TRP A 239 0.03 15.89 6.98
N ARG A 240 0.61 15.03 6.13
CA ARG A 240 1.46 13.92 6.56
C ARG A 240 2.74 14.41 7.25
N LYS A 241 3.35 15.45 6.69
CA LYS A 241 4.51 16.11 7.30
C LYS A 241 4.14 16.77 8.62
N ALA A 242 3.06 17.56 8.65
CA ALA A 242 2.58 18.22 9.85
C ALA A 242 2.30 17.23 10.99
N TRP A 243 1.71 16.06 10.67
CA TRP A 243 1.51 15.00 11.67
C TRP A 243 2.84 14.51 12.27
N ALA A 244 3.85 14.27 11.44
CA ALA A 244 5.17 13.86 11.92
C ALA A 244 5.82 14.96 12.79
N ASP A 245 5.76 16.20 12.33
CA ASP A 245 6.39 17.34 13.02
C ASP A 245 5.73 17.61 14.37
N VAL A 246 4.40 17.62 14.46
CA VAL A 246 3.65 17.78 15.71
C VAL A 246 3.95 16.62 16.66
N THR A 247 3.89 15.39 16.19
CA THR A 247 4.19 14.20 17.01
C THR A 247 5.60 14.26 17.58
N ASN A 248 6.59 14.61 16.76
CA ASN A 248 7.98 14.73 17.21
C ASN A 248 8.19 15.86 18.23
N ARG A 249 7.44 16.97 18.10
CA ARG A 249 7.46 18.07 19.06
C ARG A 249 6.90 17.61 20.42
N TYR A 250 5.81 16.84 20.45
CA TYR A 250 5.22 16.33 21.68
C TYR A 250 6.09 15.24 22.32
N LEU A 251 6.68 14.34 21.54
CA LEU A 251 7.66 13.37 22.06
C LEU A 251 8.84 14.09 22.73
N ALA A 252 9.39 15.14 22.10
CA ALA A 252 10.46 15.94 22.70
C ALA A 252 10.00 16.70 23.94
N LYS A 253 8.80 17.32 23.92
CA LYS A 253 8.20 18.04 25.06
C LYS A 253 8.12 17.16 26.31
N TYR A 254 7.84 15.85 26.12
CA TYR A 254 7.69 14.90 27.22
C TYR A 254 8.93 14.01 27.45
N GLY A 255 10.09 14.39 26.89
CA GLY A 255 11.38 13.76 27.17
C GLY A 255 11.64 12.42 26.51
N HIS A 256 10.95 12.12 25.42
CA HIS A 256 11.17 10.91 24.64
C HIS A 256 12.13 11.16 23.47
N ASP A 257 13.04 10.20 23.22
CA ASP A 257 14.04 10.27 22.14
C ASP A 257 13.52 9.74 20.80
N GLU A 258 12.40 9.01 20.83
CA GLU A 258 11.78 8.46 19.63
C GLU A 258 11.35 9.57 18.68
N ARG A 259 11.55 9.33 17.39
CA ARG A 259 11.11 10.24 16.31
C ARG A 259 10.46 9.46 15.18
N ILE A 260 9.43 10.05 14.58
CA ILE A 260 8.75 9.53 13.40
C ILE A 260 9.05 10.39 12.17
N ASP A 261 8.96 9.81 10.98
CA ASP A 261 9.19 10.51 9.71
C ASP A 261 8.10 10.06 8.70
N HIS A 262 7.47 11.04 8.05
CA HIS A 262 6.40 10.81 7.07
C HIS A 262 6.88 10.27 5.73
N ARG A 263 8.17 10.45 5.44
CA ARG A 263 8.78 10.04 4.15
C ARG A 263 9.01 8.53 4.13
N SER A 264 8.96 7.97 2.93
CA SER A 264 9.32 6.56 2.73
C SER A 264 10.78 6.28 3.11
N HIS A 265 11.13 5.03 3.37
CA HIS A 265 12.53 4.66 3.61
C HIS A 265 13.43 5.02 2.42
N ALA A 266 12.92 4.91 1.19
CA ALA A 266 13.63 5.29 -0.02
C ALA A 266 13.93 6.80 -0.05
N ASP A 267 12.95 7.65 0.24
CA ASP A 267 13.10 9.12 0.27
C ASP A 267 14.05 9.59 1.39
N ARG A 268 14.16 8.79 2.45
CA ARG A 268 15.11 9.02 3.55
C ARG A 268 16.51 8.51 3.25
N GLY A 269 16.73 7.88 2.10
CA GLY A 269 18.00 7.22 1.75
C GLY A 269 18.32 6.01 2.64
N LEU A 270 17.31 5.45 3.33
CA LEU A 270 17.49 4.26 4.16
C LEU A 270 17.49 3.01 3.30
N THR A 271 18.45 2.15 3.53
CA THR A 271 18.53 0.84 2.86
C THR A 271 17.65 -0.21 3.52
N GLU A 272 17.14 0.07 4.70
CA GLU A 272 16.23 -0.79 5.44
C GLU A 272 14.86 -0.86 4.74
N GLN A 273 14.23 -2.03 4.82
CA GLN A 273 12.90 -2.25 4.25
C GLN A 273 11.82 -1.86 5.26
N PRO A 274 10.74 -1.19 4.81
CA PRO A 274 9.59 -0.96 5.66
C PRO A 274 8.83 -2.27 5.89
N THR A 275 8.32 -2.45 7.11
CA THR A 275 7.38 -3.53 7.41
C THR A 275 6.02 -3.26 6.75
N ILE A 276 5.28 -4.32 6.45
CA ILE A 276 3.92 -4.22 5.90
C ILE A 276 2.88 -4.27 7.02
N HIS A 277 1.69 -3.72 6.76
CA HIS A 277 0.58 -3.83 7.71
C HIS A 277 0.09 -5.29 7.82
N GLU A 278 0.19 -5.87 9.00
CA GLU A 278 -0.19 -7.27 9.23
C GLU A 278 -1.71 -7.47 9.21
N GLY A 279 -2.44 -6.54 9.80
CA GLY A 279 -3.89 -6.61 9.95
C GLY A 279 -4.34 -7.48 11.14
N VAL A 280 -5.60 -7.27 11.56
CA VAL A 280 -6.18 -7.95 12.73
C VAL A 280 -6.30 -9.47 12.53
N VAL A 281 -6.70 -9.88 11.32
CA VAL A 281 -6.90 -11.30 10.97
C VAL A 281 -5.59 -12.06 11.03
N ALA A 282 -4.52 -11.52 10.43
CA ALA A 282 -3.20 -12.15 10.43
C ALA A 282 -2.66 -12.34 11.85
N ARG A 283 -2.77 -11.30 12.69
CA ARG A 283 -2.39 -11.37 14.11
C ARG A 283 -3.25 -12.34 14.93
N ALA A 284 -4.54 -12.45 14.63
CA ALA A 284 -5.44 -13.40 15.30
C ALA A 284 -5.08 -14.85 14.93
N LEU A 285 -4.69 -15.12 13.68
CA LEU A 285 -4.19 -16.42 13.23
C LEU A 285 -2.89 -16.81 13.96
N GLU A 286 -1.93 -15.90 14.03
CA GLU A 286 -0.66 -16.11 14.75
C GLU A 286 -0.88 -16.46 16.23
N LYS A 287 -1.83 -15.79 16.91
CA LYS A 287 -2.19 -16.12 18.30
C LYS A 287 -2.76 -17.54 18.46
N LYS A 288 -3.35 -18.09 17.40
CA LYS A 288 -3.84 -19.48 17.36
C LYS A 288 -2.77 -20.48 16.90
N GLY A 289 -1.51 -20.05 16.74
CA GLY A 289 -0.42 -20.89 16.26
C GLY A 289 -0.44 -21.13 14.74
N ILE A 290 -1.28 -20.42 13.99
CA ILE A 290 -1.35 -20.52 12.53
C ILE A 290 -0.45 -19.43 11.94
N ILE A 291 0.59 -19.83 11.21
CA ILE A 291 1.54 -18.90 10.59
C ILE A 291 0.81 -18.09 9.51
N SER A 292 0.84 -16.78 9.66
CA SER A 292 0.31 -15.84 8.66
C SER A 292 1.43 -15.35 7.77
N ASP A 293 1.23 -15.40 6.44
CA ASP A 293 2.22 -14.91 5.46
C ASP A 293 2.64 -13.45 5.73
N ARG A 294 1.72 -12.59 6.14
CA ARG A 294 2.02 -11.18 6.45
C ARG A 294 2.91 -11.02 7.68
N CYS A 295 2.67 -11.80 8.72
CA CYS A 295 3.50 -11.79 9.92
C CYS A 295 4.87 -12.40 9.63
N GLU A 296 4.92 -13.46 8.81
CA GLU A 296 6.16 -14.07 8.36
C GLU A 296 7.01 -13.10 7.54
N ILE A 297 6.42 -12.39 6.58
CA ILE A 297 7.09 -11.34 5.80
C ILE A 297 7.69 -10.28 6.74
N ASN A 298 6.96 -9.84 7.76
CA ASN A 298 7.47 -8.85 8.70
C ASN A 298 8.59 -9.39 9.59
N ARG A 299 8.53 -10.65 10.02
CA ARG A 299 9.64 -11.31 10.72
C ARG A 299 10.89 -11.32 9.85
N GLN A 300 10.71 -11.67 8.58
CA GLN A 300 11.78 -11.69 7.60
C GLN A 300 12.39 -10.30 7.39
N ILE A 301 11.57 -9.28 7.13
CA ILE A 301 12.03 -7.89 6.96
C ILE A 301 12.84 -7.42 8.18
N LYS A 302 12.38 -7.74 9.40
CA LYS A 302 13.09 -7.36 10.63
C LYS A 302 14.45 -8.07 10.75
N ALA A 303 14.51 -9.36 10.41
CA ALA A 303 15.75 -10.13 10.42
C ALA A 303 16.74 -9.58 9.38
N ASP A 304 16.26 -9.27 8.17
CA ASP A 304 17.04 -8.72 7.08
C ASP A 304 17.61 -7.33 7.41
N ASN A 305 16.79 -6.45 7.98
CA ASN A 305 17.23 -5.13 8.41
C ASN A 305 18.26 -5.20 9.54
N ALA A 306 18.12 -6.15 10.46
CA ALA A 306 19.11 -6.38 11.52
C ALA A 306 20.45 -6.85 10.94
N LEU A 307 20.40 -7.75 9.95
CA LEU A 307 21.59 -8.24 9.24
C LEU A 307 22.30 -7.11 8.49
N LEU A 308 21.57 -6.26 7.77
CA LEU A 308 22.12 -5.10 7.07
C LEU A 308 22.82 -4.11 8.02
N ARG A 309 22.21 -3.83 9.18
CA ARG A 309 22.80 -2.96 10.20
C ARG A 309 24.11 -3.52 10.73
N GLU A 310 24.12 -4.82 11.03
CA GLU A 310 25.33 -5.50 11.52
C GLU A 310 26.43 -5.53 10.46
N LEU A 311 26.10 -5.79 9.19
CA LEU A 311 27.05 -5.75 8.08
C LEU A 311 27.71 -4.38 7.98
N LYS A 312 26.91 -3.31 7.91
CA LYS A 312 27.43 -1.93 7.81
C LYS A 312 28.32 -1.55 9.00
N ALA A 313 27.90 -1.93 10.23
CA ALA A 313 28.71 -1.70 11.42
C ALA A 313 30.02 -2.50 11.42
N THR A 314 29.96 -3.73 10.89
CA THR A 314 31.12 -4.61 10.80
C THR A 314 32.12 -4.08 9.78
N VAL A 315 31.68 -3.72 8.57
CA VAL A 315 32.52 -3.15 7.51
C VAL A 315 33.21 -1.87 8.00
N LYS A 316 32.48 -0.95 8.63
CA LYS A 316 33.04 0.28 9.17
C LYS A 316 34.11 0.04 10.25
N LYS A 317 33.91 -0.94 11.14
CA LYS A 317 34.90 -1.33 12.17
C LYS A 317 36.13 -2.02 11.54
N MET A 318 35.90 -2.86 10.51
CA MET A 318 36.95 -3.58 9.82
C MET A 318 37.89 -2.65 9.06
N MET A 319 37.38 -1.68 8.33
CA MET A 319 38.19 -0.67 7.64
C MET A 319 39.10 0.13 8.59
N GLN A 320 38.72 0.23 9.88
CA GLN A 320 39.52 0.88 10.91
C GLN A 320 40.51 -0.05 11.63
N ALA A 321 40.25 -1.37 11.68
CA ALA A 321 40.99 -2.35 12.47
C ALA A 321 42.01 -3.17 11.66
N VAL A 322 41.95 -3.16 10.33
CA VAL A 322 42.79 -3.98 9.42
C VAL A 322 44.25 -3.50 9.36
N LYS A 323 44.67 -2.66 10.27
CA LYS A 323 46.11 -2.26 10.33
C LYS A 323 46.93 -3.30 11.10
N ASN A 324 47.50 -4.27 10.38
CA ASN A 324 48.82 -4.87 10.58
C ASN A 324 48.98 -6.16 11.41
N THR A 325 47.97 -7.02 11.65
CA THR A 325 48.23 -8.31 12.30
C THR A 325 47.48 -9.48 11.66
N VAL A 326 48.11 -10.67 11.56
CA VAL A 326 47.51 -11.90 11.03
C VAL A 326 46.19 -12.26 11.71
N PRO A 327 46.07 -12.22 13.06
CA PRO A 327 44.77 -12.52 13.72
C PRO A 327 43.65 -11.55 13.34
N ALA A 328 43.93 -10.24 13.19
CA ALA A 328 42.94 -9.24 12.84
C ALA A 328 42.39 -9.43 11.42
N ILE A 329 43.28 -9.72 10.46
CA ILE A 329 42.88 -10.03 9.08
C ILE A 329 42.10 -11.35 9.02
N ALA A 330 42.56 -12.40 9.72
CA ALA A 330 41.86 -13.68 9.78
C ALA A 330 40.43 -13.51 10.33
N GLU A 331 40.26 -12.78 11.43
CA GLU A 331 38.94 -12.49 12.01
C GLU A 331 38.06 -11.67 11.05
N ALA A 332 38.62 -10.66 10.40
CA ALA A 332 37.95 -9.85 9.41
C ALA A 332 37.39 -10.70 8.25
N MET A 333 38.25 -11.55 7.67
CA MET A 333 37.89 -12.41 6.55
C MET A 333 36.79 -13.42 6.94
N GLU A 334 36.88 -14.08 8.09
CA GLU A 334 35.89 -15.07 8.51
C GLU A 334 34.57 -14.42 8.93
N LYS A 335 34.61 -13.21 9.45
CA LYS A 335 33.43 -12.42 9.78
C LYS A 335 32.68 -11.96 8.52
N LEU A 336 33.39 -11.50 7.50
CA LEU A 336 32.82 -11.16 6.20
C LEU A 336 32.28 -12.40 5.50
N ARG A 337 32.98 -13.53 5.54
CA ARG A 337 32.52 -14.82 5.03
C ARG A 337 31.21 -15.27 5.69
N LYS A 338 31.09 -15.15 7.01
CA LYS A 338 29.82 -15.40 7.74
C LYS A 338 28.68 -14.57 7.16
N ASN A 339 28.89 -13.27 6.94
CA ASN A 339 27.89 -12.38 6.40
C ASN A 339 27.52 -12.75 4.95
N LEU A 340 28.48 -13.13 4.12
CA LEU A 340 28.23 -13.62 2.77
C LEU A 340 27.36 -14.89 2.77
N LEU A 341 27.59 -15.82 3.69
CA LEU A 341 26.73 -16.99 3.86
C LEU A 341 25.29 -16.60 4.22
N LEU A 342 25.12 -15.63 5.11
CA LEU A 342 23.79 -15.13 5.49
C LEU A 342 23.06 -14.49 4.29
N PHE A 343 23.75 -13.74 3.43
CA PHE A 343 23.17 -13.23 2.18
C PHE A 343 22.75 -14.35 1.23
N CYS A 344 23.50 -15.44 1.15
CA CYS A 344 23.10 -16.59 0.34
C CYS A 344 21.82 -17.24 0.85
N TYR A 345 21.65 -17.40 2.16
CA TYR A 345 20.39 -17.87 2.74
C TYR A 345 19.23 -16.95 2.40
N GLN A 346 19.44 -15.65 2.52
CA GLN A 346 18.44 -14.63 2.22
C GLN A 346 18.01 -14.64 0.75
N LEU A 347 18.97 -14.66 -0.18
CA LEU A 347 18.66 -14.76 -1.61
C LEU A 347 17.92 -16.05 -1.96
N GLY A 348 18.31 -17.18 -1.35
CA GLY A 348 17.60 -18.45 -1.50
C GLY A 348 16.15 -18.36 -1.05
N TYR A 349 15.89 -17.69 0.07
CA TYR A 349 14.52 -17.47 0.59
C TYR A 349 13.68 -16.62 -0.38
N LEU A 350 14.21 -15.50 -0.85
CA LEU A 350 13.52 -14.62 -1.79
C LEU A 350 13.19 -15.34 -3.11
N ARG A 351 14.14 -16.10 -3.66
CA ARG A 351 13.93 -16.87 -4.90
C ARG A 351 12.84 -17.92 -4.74
N LYS A 352 12.83 -18.63 -3.61
CA LYS A 352 11.79 -19.61 -3.30
C LYS A 352 10.42 -18.95 -3.11
N GLY A 353 10.38 -17.75 -2.50
CA GLY A 353 9.16 -16.93 -2.39
C GLY A 353 8.62 -16.52 -3.76
N LYS A 354 9.50 -16.05 -4.65
CA LYS A 354 9.15 -15.70 -6.04
C LYS A 354 8.61 -16.90 -6.82
N GLU A 355 9.24 -18.06 -6.71
CA GLU A 355 8.80 -19.28 -7.38
C GLU A 355 7.39 -19.68 -6.96
N ARG A 356 7.09 -19.64 -5.65
CA ARG A 356 5.74 -19.92 -5.14
C ARG A 356 4.70 -18.94 -5.67
N LEU A 357 5.00 -17.63 -5.63
CA LEU A 357 4.08 -16.61 -6.14
C LEU A 357 3.85 -16.75 -7.65
N ASN A 358 4.90 -17.01 -8.41
CA ASN A 358 4.78 -17.24 -9.85
C ASN A 358 3.93 -18.49 -10.16
N THR A 359 4.11 -19.58 -9.40
CA THR A 359 3.27 -20.77 -9.55
C THR A 359 1.80 -20.46 -9.28
N SER A 360 1.50 -19.75 -8.19
CA SER A 360 0.13 -19.34 -7.87
C SER A 360 -0.45 -18.39 -8.93
N LEU A 361 0.29 -17.39 -9.37
CA LEU A 361 -0.15 -16.45 -10.42
C LEU A 361 -0.39 -17.12 -11.76
N ASN A 362 0.44 -18.11 -12.13
CA ASN A 362 0.25 -18.90 -13.37
C ASN A 362 -1.03 -19.74 -13.35
N MET A 363 -1.51 -20.13 -12.16
CA MET A 363 -2.81 -20.81 -12.02
C MET A 363 -3.97 -19.79 -11.98
N LEU A 364 -3.82 -18.71 -11.25
CA LEU A 364 -4.92 -17.79 -10.95
C LEU A 364 -5.23 -16.83 -12.12
N ARG A 365 -4.25 -16.36 -12.88
CA ARG A 365 -4.47 -15.43 -14.01
C ARG A 365 -5.37 -16.01 -15.11
N PRO A 366 -5.15 -17.24 -15.62
CA PRO A 366 -6.07 -17.85 -16.58
C PRO A 366 -7.47 -18.04 -15.99
N ALA A 367 -7.55 -18.45 -14.72
CA ALA A 367 -8.82 -18.65 -14.04
C ALA A 367 -9.61 -17.35 -13.88
N LEU A 368 -8.96 -16.20 -13.58
CA LEU A 368 -9.61 -14.89 -13.56
C LEU A 368 -10.12 -14.49 -14.95
N THR A 369 -9.36 -14.79 -16.00
CA THR A 369 -9.78 -14.52 -17.39
C THR A 369 -11.03 -15.33 -17.72
N GLN A 370 -11.05 -16.62 -17.39
CA GLN A 370 -12.21 -17.48 -17.58
C GLN A 370 -13.42 -17.00 -16.77
N TYR A 371 -13.23 -16.66 -15.49
CA TYR A 371 -14.28 -16.10 -14.65
C TYR A 371 -14.91 -14.83 -15.25
N ASN A 372 -14.08 -13.90 -15.72
CA ASN A 372 -14.55 -12.67 -16.34
C ASN A 372 -15.33 -12.92 -17.63
N GLN A 373 -14.90 -13.90 -18.43
CA GLN A 373 -15.62 -14.31 -19.65
C GLN A 373 -16.98 -14.90 -19.30
N LEU A 374 -17.03 -15.87 -18.38
CA LEU A 374 -18.29 -16.48 -17.92
C LEU A 374 -19.25 -15.44 -17.34
N ALA A 375 -18.72 -14.51 -16.52
CA ALA A 375 -19.54 -13.43 -15.94
C ALA A 375 -20.07 -12.47 -17.01
N LYS A 376 -19.35 -12.25 -18.09
CA LYS A 376 -19.79 -11.46 -19.25
C LYS A 376 -20.89 -12.20 -20.02
N ASP A 377 -20.67 -13.47 -20.36
CA ASP A 377 -21.61 -14.29 -21.12
C ASP A 377 -22.94 -14.45 -20.37
N ILE A 378 -22.88 -14.68 -19.07
CA ILE A 378 -24.09 -14.69 -18.20
C ILE A 378 -24.85 -13.36 -18.27
N ARG A 379 -24.14 -12.23 -18.22
CA ARG A 379 -24.78 -10.90 -18.31
C ARG A 379 -25.43 -10.67 -19.67
N ASP A 380 -24.71 -11.00 -20.74
CA ASP A 380 -25.20 -10.77 -22.10
C ASP A 380 -26.39 -11.67 -22.42
N LYS A 381 -26.32 -12.98 -22.12
CA LYS A 381 -27.47 -13.91 -22.27
C LYS A 381 -28.65 -13.56 -21.36
N THR A 382 -28.40 -13.06 -20.13
CA THR A 382 -29.47 -12.57 -19.23
C THR A 382 -30.18 -11.37 -19.82
N LYS A 383 -29.43 -10.43 -20.43
CA LYS A 383 -29.99 -9.25 -21.10
C LYS A 383 -30.83 -9.66 -22.32
N GLU A 384 -30.32 -10.56 -23.14
CA GLU A 384 -31.04 -11.12 -24.30
C GLU A 384 -32.34 -11.82 -23.86
N ARG A 385 -32.26 -12.72 -22.89
CA ARG A 385 -33.45 -13.41 -22.34
C ARG A 385 -34.49 -12.41 -21.82
N ARG A 386 -34.06 -11.35 -21.14
CA ARG A 386 -34.95 -10.29 -20.64
C ARG A 386 -35.63 -9.53 -21.78
N SER A 387 -34.92 -9.27 -22.88
CA SER A 387 -35.46 -8.65 -24.08
C SER A 387 -36.52 -9.53 -24.74
N LEU A 388 -36.25 -10.83 -24.90
CA LEU A 388 -37.22 -11.78 -25.47
C LEU A 388 -38.44 -11.98 -24.57
N LEU A 389 -38.29 -11.96 -23.27
CA LEU A 389 -39.40 -11.99 -22.31
C LEU A 389 -40.28 -10.77 -22.45
N SER A 390 -39.70 -9.57 -22.62
CA SER A 390 -40.48 -8.34 -22.83
C SER A 390 -41.17 -8.33 -24.18
N GLU A 391 -40.53 -8.81 -25.24
CA GLU A 391 -41.14 -9.01 -26.58
C GLU A 391 -42.35 -9.96 -26.47
N LYS A 392 -42.17 -11.13 -25.86
CA LYS A 392 -43.22 -12.13 -25.66
C LYS A 392 -44.41 -11.56 -24.88
N LYS A 393 -44.16 -10.71 -23.86
CA LYS A 393 -45.20 -10.07 -23.04
C LYS A 393 -45.96 -9.00 -23.82
N ALA A 394 -45.33 -8.32 -24.77
CA ALA A 394 -45.94 -7.28 -25.60
C ALA A 394 -46.75 -7.83 -26.79
N LEU A 395 -46.55 -9.09 -27.15
CA LEU A 395 -47.27 -9.73 -28.25
C LEU A 395 -48.73 -10.07 -27.89
N SER A 396 -49.64 -9.78 -28.83
CA SER A 396 -51.05 -10.19 -28.72
C SER A 396 -51.20 -11.71 -28.80
N ALA A 397 -52.17 -12.27 -28.08
CA ALA A 397 -52.49 -13.71 -28.04
C ALA A 397 -52.73 -14.37 -29.42
N VAL A 398 -53.02 -13.57 -30.43
CA VAL A 398 -53.28 -14.04 -31.80
C VAL A 398 -52.01 -14.58 -32.50
N HIS A 399 -50.81 -14.19 -32.06
CA HIS A 399 -49.54 -14.54 -32.65
C HIS A 399 -48.94 -15.87 -32.10
N VAL A 400 -49.71 -16.96 -32.15
CA VAL A 400 -49.37 -18.25 -31.51
C VAL A 400 -48.02 -18.83 -31.96
N PHE A 401 -47.67 -18.74 -33.24
CA PHE A 401 -46.41 -19.24 -33.75
C PHE A 401 -45.21 -18.45 -33.20
N ARG A 402 -45.31 -17.11 -33.13
CA ARG A 402 -44.25 -16.26 -32.58
C ARG A 402 -44.11 -16.45 -31.07
N HIS A 403 -45.21 -16.67 -30.36
CA HIS A 403 -45.20 -17.03 -28.93
C HIS A 403 -44.44 -18.35 -28.67
N ARG A 404 -44.64 -19.37 -29.55
CA ARG A 404 -43.90 -20.65 -29.44
C ARG A 404 -42.44 -20.48 -29.74
N GLU A 405 -42.10 -19.76 -30.83
CA GLU A 405 -40.68 -19.47 -31.17
C GLU A 405 -39.95 -18.76 -30.04
N LEU A 406 -40.53 -17.69 -29.50
CA LEU A 406 -39.96 -16.94 -28.36
C LEU A 406 -39.83 -17.82 -27.11
N ALA A 407 -40.84 -18.67 -26.84
CA ALA A 407 -40.78 -19.61 -25.73
C ALA A 407 -39.63 -20.60 -25.85
N ALA A 408 -39.39 -21.17 -27.06
CA ALA A 408 -38.29 -22.07 -27.31
C ALA A 408 -36.91 -21.38 -27.13
N LYS A 409 -36.77 -20.15 -27.66
CA LYS A 409 -35.54 -19.37 -27.51
C LYS A 409 -35.28 -18.99 -26.02
N ILE A 410 -36.32 -18.62 -25.27
CA ILE A 410 -36.20 -18.32 -23.84
C ILE A 410 -35.82 -19.57 -23.05
N ALA A 411 -36.37 -20.76 -23.41
CA ALA A 411 -36.01 -22.02 -22.76
C ALA A 411 -34.54 -22.40 -23.02
N ALA A 412 -34.08 -22.34 -24.26
CA ALA A 412 -32.69 -22.59 -24.62
C ALA A 412 -31.73 -21.62 -23.89
N LEU A 413 -32.02 -20.31 -23.87
CA LEU A 413 -31.22 -19.33 -23.11
C LEU A 413 -31.25 -19.57 -21.61
N THR A 414 -32.31 -20.18 -21.08
CA THR A 414 -32.38 -20.51 -19.66
C THR A 414 -31.47 -21.67 -19.31
N GLU A 415 -31.47 -22.71 -20.15
CA GLU A 415 -30.57 -23.88 -20.05
C GLU A 415 -29.09 -23.44 -20.17
N ASP A 416 -28.75 -22.66 -21.20
CA ASP A 416 -27.41 -22.06 -21.35
C ASP A 416 -26.97 -21.25 -20.10
N LEU A 417 -27.87 -20.49 -19.52
CA LEU A 417 -27.56 -19.70 -18.32
C LEU A 417 -27.34 -20.56 -17.08
N GLU A 418 -28.03 -21.68 -16.96
CA GLU A 418 -27.82 -22.66 -15.88
C GLU A 418 -26.47 -23.35 -16.02
N GLU A 419 -26.09 -23.77 -17.24
CA GLU A 419 -24.77 -24.34 -17.52
C GLU A 419 -23.66 -23.37 -17.24
N LEU A 420 -23.73 -22.14 -17.74
CA LEU A 420 -22.69 -21.12 -17.49
C LEU A 420 -22.55 -20.76 -15.99
N ARG A 421 -23.64 -20.75 -15.25
CA ARG A 421 -23.60 -20.53 -13.79
C ARG A 421 -22.96 -21.70 -13.07
N LEU A 422 -23.29 -22.92 -13.47
CA LEU A 422 -22.69 -24.12 -12.92
C LEU A 422 -21.17 -24.11 -13.17
N GLU A 423 -20.73 -23.83 -14.41
CA GLU A 423 -19.31 -23.75 -14.76
C GLU A 423 -18.59 -22.67 -13.93
N LYS A 424 -19.20 -21.47 -13.82
CA LYS A 424 -18.67 -20.40 -12.98
C LYS A 424 -18.51 -20.84 -11.53
N ASN A 425 -19.51 -21.50 -10.95
CA ASN A 425 -19.48 -21.93 -9.56
C ASN A 425 -18.47 -23.06 -9.32
N LEU A 426 -18.31 -24.00 -10.27
CA LEU A 426 -17.27 -25.03 -10.20
C LEU A 426 -15.87 -24.42 -10.25
N LEU A 427 -15.65 -23.43 -11.13
CA LEU A 427 -14.39 -22.69 -11.18
C LEU A 427 -14.08 -22.02 -9.84
N LEU A 428 -15.04 -21.29 -9.25
CA LEU A 428 -14.86 -20.62 -7.97
C LEU A 428 -14.61 -21.61 -6.82
N ALA A 429 -15.36 -22.70 -6.79
CA ALA A 429 -15.18 -23.75 -5.79
C ALA A 429 -13.78 -24.38 -5.85
N SER A 430 -13.25 -24.60 -7.07
CA SER A 430 -11.89 -25.14 -7.27
C SER A 430 -10.80 -24.21 -6.73
N LEU A 431 -11.08 -22.91 -6.61
CA LEU A 431 -10.17 -21.86 -6.14
C LEU A 431 -10.48 -21.41 -4.70
N ALA A 432 -11.44 -22.04 -4.04
CA ALA A 432 -11.92 -21.71 -2.70
C ALA A 432 -12.47 -20.26 -2.56
N TYR A 433 -13.07 -19.71 -3.63
CA TYR A 433 -13.80 -18.44 -3.57
C TYR A 433 -15.30 -18.67 -3.43
N SER A 434 -15.96 -17.84 -2.63
CA SER A 434 -17.43 -17.76 -2.60
C SER A 434 -17.95 -16.93 -3.78
N GLU A 435 -19.18 -17.16 -4.22
CA GLU A 435 -19.78 -16.40 -5.33
C GLU A 435 -19.95 -14.91 -4.98
N GLU A 436 -20.26 -14.60 -3.72
CA GLU A 436 -20.43 -13.24 -3.23
C GLU A 436 -19.13 -12.42 -3.21
N ASP A 437 -18.04 -13.09 -2.86
CA ASP A 437 -16.72 -12.46 -2.69
C ASP A 437 -15.88 -12.42 -3.98
N ALA A 438 -16.18 -13.31 -4.94
CA ALA A 438 -15.32 -13.54 -6.09
C ALA A 438 -15.10 -12.30 -6.96
N ALA A 439 -16.13 -11.52 -7.20
CA ALA A 439 -16.05 -10.32 -8.05
C ALA A 439 -15.09 -9.25 -7.48
N ASP A 440 -14.96 -9.17 -6.16
CA ASP A 440 -14.14 -8.17 -5.47
C ASP A 440 -12.80 -8.74 -4.98
N LYS A 441 -12.79 -9.93 -4.38
CA LYS A 441 -11.59 -10.52 -3.78
C LYS A 441 -10.64 -11.13 -4.81
N PHE A 442 -11.14 -11.83 -5.81
CA PHE A 442 -10.29 -12.55 -6.75
C PHE A 442 -9.33 -11.63 -7.53
N PRO A 443 -9.78 -10.51 -8.15
CA PRO A 443 -8.86 -9.55 -8.76
C PRO A 443 -7.90 -8.91 -7.77
N LYS A 444 -8.36 -8.62 -6.55
CA LYS A 444 -7.53 -8.01 -5.50
C LYS A 444 -6.43 -8.93 -5.02
N ASP A 445 -6.72 -10.22 -4.88
CA ASP A 445 -5.72 -11.21 -4.45
C ASP A 445 -4.63 -11.37 -5.49
N ILE A 446 -4.98 -11.42 -6.78
CA ILE A 446 -3.99 -11.43 -7.87
C ILE A 446 -3.15 -10.16 -7.86
N ALA A 447 -3.76 -8.98 -7.75
CA ALA A 447 -3.03 -7.72 -7.69
C ALA A 447 -2.10 -7.65 -6.46
N ALA A 448 -2.52 -8.18 -5.32
CA ALA A 448 -1.69 -8.25 -4.11
C ALA A 448 -0.50 -9.21 -4.29
N MET A 449 -0.72 -10.37 -4.95
CA MET A 449 0.36 -11.30 -5.29
C MET A 449 1.35 -10.69 -6.28
N GLU A 450 0.87 -9.99 -7.31
CA GLU A 450 1.72 -9.27 -8.27
C GLU A 450 2.55 -8.18 -7.60
N GLN A 451 1.95 -7.40 -6.72
CA GLN A 451 2.66 -6.41 -5.94
C GLN A 451 3.72 -7.06 -5.03
N SER A 452 3.39 -8.21 -4.43
CA SER A 452 4.33 -8.97 -3.61
C SER A 452 5.48 -9.53 -4.44
N LEU A 453 5.20 -10.05 -5.62
CA LEU A 453 6.22 -10.53 -6.56
C LEU A 453 7.18 -9.42 -6.96
N LYS A 454 6.66 -8.26 -7.35
CA LYS A 454 7.48 -7.08 -7.68
C LYS A 454 8.38 -6.66 -6.52
N ARG A 455 7.86 -6.66 -5.29
CA ARG A 455 8.67 -6.37 -4.09
C ARG A 455 9.80 -7.38 -3.89
N LEU A 456 9.53 -8.67 -4.06
CA LEU A 456 10.57 -9.70 -3.95
C LEU A 456 11.63 -9.55 -5.04
N GLU A 457 11.26 -9.12 -6.24
CA GLU A 457 12.19 -8.84 -7.34
C GLU A 457 13.11 -7.65 -7.02
N GLU A 458 12.54 -6.55 -6.55
CA GLU A 458 13.29 -5.37 -6.10
C GLU A 458 14.25 -5.72 -4.95
N GLN A 459 13.79 -6.56 -4.02
CA GLN A 459 14.60 -7.05 -2.92
C GLN A 459 15.76 -7.95 -3.40
N GLU A 460 15.47 -8.89 -4.28
CA GLU A 460 16.51 -9.76 -4.84
C GLU A 460 17.60 -8.96 -5.57
N GLN A 461 17.20 -7.97 -6.37
CA GLN A 461 18.17 -7.08 -7.05
C GLN A 461 19.04 -6.34 -6.04
N LYS A 462 18.44 -5.77 -5.00
CA LYS A 462 19.16 -5.05 -3.96
C LYS A 462 20.16 -5.95 -3.21
N TYR A 463 19.71 -7.12 -2.76
CA TYR A 463 20.59 -8.04 -2.04
C TYR A 463 21.65 -8.67 -2.92
N SER A 464 21.38 -8.86 -4.20
CA SER A 464 22.39 -9.28 -5.16
C SER A 464 23.50 -8.22 -5.30
N ALA A 465 23.13 -6.95 -5.38
CA ALA A 465 24.09 -5.84 -5.44
C ALA A 465 24.91 -5.72 -4.14
N GLU A 466 24.28 -5.88 -2.97
CA GLU A 466 24.99 -5.88 -1.67
C GLU A 466 25.95 -7.09 -1.53
N LEU A 467 25.54 -8.25 -2.05
CA LEU A 467 26.41 -9.43 -2.12
C LEU A 467 27.62 -9.17 -3.00
N ASP A 468 27.45 -8.58 -4.18
CA ASP A 468 28.53 -8.25 -5.10
C ASP A 468 29.50 -7.22 -4.49
N ALA A 469 28.97 -6.22 -3.77
CA ALA A 469 29.77 -5.25 -3.03
C ALA A 469 30.60 -5.93 -1.92
N ALA A 470 29.97 -6.81 -1.13
CA ALA A 470 30.65 -7.55 -0.07
C ALA A 470 31.69 -8.54 -0.62
N LEU A 471 31.45 -9.13 -1.79
CA LEU A 471 32.45 -9.97 -2.50
C LEU A 471 33.65 -9.13 -2.96
N THR A 472 33.43 -7.91 -3.42
CA THR A 472 34.49 -6.97 -3.79
C THR A 472 35.38 -6.61 -2.59
N GLU A 473 34.75 -6.33 -1.44
CA GLU A 473 35.47 -6.06 -0.19
C GLU A 473 36.26 -7.27 0.29
N TYR A 474 35.67 -8.47 0.20
CA TYR A 474 36.38 -9.72 0.54
C TYR A 474 37.59 -9.92 -0.35
N THR A 475 37.49 -9.60 -1.64
CA THR A 475 38.63 -9.65 -2.58
C THR A 475 39.71 -8.64 -2.18
N GLY A 476 39.36 -7.42 -1.80
CA GLY A 476 40.33 -6.42 -1.31
C GLY A 476 41.02 -6.84 -0.01
N LEU A 477 40.33 -7.45 0.94
CA LEU A 477 40.93 -8.03 2.14
C LEU A 477 41.91 -9.17 1.80
N ARG A 478 41.56 -9.96 0.81
CA ARG A 478 42.40 -11.06 0.31
C ARG A 478 43.68 -10.55 -0.34
N GLU A 479 43.60 -9.46 -1.09
CA GLU A 479 44.79 -8.81 -1.66
C GLU A 479 45.71 -8.25 -0.56
N GLN A 480 45.14 -7.61 0.46
CA GLN A 480 45.91 -7.15 1.63
C GLN A 480 46.56 -8.32 2.39
N ALA A 481 45.84 -9.45 2.46
CA ALA A 481 46.34 -10.66 3.12
C ALA A 481 47.56 -11.31 2.43
N GLN A 482 47.84 -10.98 1.16
CA GLN A 482 49.02 -11.47 0.44
C GLN A 482 50.34 -10.99 1.06
N GLY A 483 50.31 -9.92 1.86
CA GLY A 483 51.50 -9.43 2.59
C GLY A 483 51.87 -10.24 3.84
N PHE A 484 51.06 -11.25 4.22
CA PHE A 484 51.30 -12.06 5.41
C PHE A 484 51.70 -13.49 5.06
N ASP A 485 52.31 -14.19 6.04
CA ASP A 485 52.64 -15.60 5.87
C ASP A 485 51.34 -16.42 5.62
N PRO A 486 51.23 -17.10 4.48
CA PRO A 486 50.00 -17.79 4.09
C PRO A 486 49.65 -18.98 5.00
N VAL A 487 50.64 -19.59 5.67
CA VAL A 487 50.43 -20.70 6.59
C VAL A 487 49.81 -20.19 7.91
N GLN A 488 50.42 -19.13 8.48
CA GLN A 488 49.94 -18.52 9.71
C GLN A 488 48.52 -17.95 9.52
N LEU A 489 48.26 -17.30 8.39
CA LEU A 489 46.92 -16.78 8.06
C LEU A 489 45.90 -17.91 7.92
N TYR A 490 46.26 -19.01 7.24
CA TYR A 490 45.38 -20.16 7.08
C TYR A 490 45.03 -20.79 8.44
N GLU A 491 46.02 -21.01 9.31
CA GLU A 491 45.81 -21.57 10.65
C GLU A 491 44.90 -20.66 11.50
N ALA A 492 45.18 -19.37 11.52
CA ALA A 492 44.35 -18.39 12.23
C ALA A 492 42.91 -18.39 11.72
N ARG A 493 42.69 -18.47 10.41
CA ARG A 493 41.33 -18.56 9.83
C ARG A 493 40.62 -19.88 10.17
N GLN A 494 41.32 -21.01 10.13
CA GLN A 494 40.74 -22.31 10.47
C GLN A 494 40.33 -22.41 11.94
N ALA A 495 41.03 -21.73 12.85
CA ALA A 495 40.62 -21.65 14.26
C ALA A 495 39.30 -20.90 14.48
N ILE A 496 39.00 -19.90 13.64
CA ILE A 496 37.83 -19.02 13.79
C ILE A 496 36.63 -19.53 12.97
N ARG A 497 36.87 -20.10 11.80
CA ARG A 497 35.85 -20.47 10.80
C ARG A 497 34.70 -21.31 11.30
N PRO A 498 34.90 -22.43 12.03
CA PRO A 498 33.80 -23.29 12.49
C PRO A 498 32.81 -22.53 13.35
N GLY A 499 33.31 -21.67 14.26
CA GLY A 499 32.45 -20.84 15.09
C GLY A 499 31.61 -19.84 14.31
N LYS A 500 32.20 -19.22 13.26
CA LYS A 500 31.48 -18.28 12.41
C LYS A 500 30.47 -18.95 11.48
N GLU A 501 30.75 -20.12 10.97
CA GLU A 501 29.80 -20.93 10.20
C GLU A 501 28.61 -21.35 11.07
N GLN A 502 28.86 -21.82 12.29
CA GLN A 502 27.81 -22.18 13.24
C GLN A 502 26.95 -20.97 13.63
N GLU A 503 27.56 -19.78 13.81
CA GLU A 503 26.80 -18.54 14.03
C GLU A 503 25.89 -18.23 12.83
N ALA A 504 26.36 -18.41 11.59
CA ALA A 504 25.56 -18.18 10.39
C ALA A 504 24.38 -19.16 10.30
N GLU A 505 24.62 -20.45 10.55
CA GLU A 505 23.60 -21.48 10.55
C GLU A 505 22.54 -21.23 11.63
N ASN A 506 22.93 -20.93 12.87
CA ASN A 506 22.03 -20.64 13.96
C ASN A 506 21.13 -19.43 13.63
N ARG A 507 21.69 -18.39 13.03
CA ARG A 507 20.92 -17.21 12.59
C ARG A 507 19.98 -17.55 11.44
N ALA A 508 20.44 -18.33 10.45
CA ALA A 508 19.59 -18.76 9.34
C ALA A 508 18.44 -19.65 9.84
N GLN A 509 18.70 -20.55 10.77
CA GLN A 509 17.68 -21.38 11.39
C GLN A 509 16.65 -20.53 12.16
N GLN A 510 17.11 -19.55 12.92
CA GLN A 510 16.24 -18.63 13.66
C GLN A 510 15.38 -17.76 12.72
N ALA A 511 15.96 -17.31 11.60
CA ALA A 511 15.27 -16.44 10.64
C ALA A 511 14.30 -17.21 9.72
N TYR A 512 14.67 -18.42 9.28
CA TYR A 512 13.98 -19.17 8.22
C TYR A 512 13.37 -20.51 8.68
N GLY A 513 13.51 -20.85 9.97
CA GLY A 513 12.97 -22.09 10.56
C GLY A 513 13.71 -23.36 10.09
N GLU A 514 13.08 -24.52 10.30
CA GLU A 514 13.69 -25.84 10.05
C GLU A 514 14.10 -26.10 8.60
N LYS A 515 13.51 -25.34 7.64
CA LYS A 515 13.79 -25.49 6.20
C LYS A 515 15.00 -24.68 5.72
N TYR A 516 15.76 -24.05 6.63
CA TYR A 516 16.90 -23.20 6.25
C TYR A 516 17.92 -23.93 5.37
N ASN A 517 18.19 -25.18 5.63
CA ASN A 517 19.15 -25.99 4.86
C ASN A 517 18.77 -26.10 3.37
N SER A 518 17.45 -26.10 3.05
CA SER A 518 16.98 -26.15 1.68
C SER A 518 17.23 -24.85 0.90
N LEU A 519 17.50 -23.75 1.58
CA LEU A 519 17.72 -22.44 0.96
C LEU A 519 19.11 -22.32 0.32
N LEU A 520 20.12 -23.03 0.86
CA LEU A 520 21.46 -23.08 0.24
C LEU A 520 21.52 -23.92 -1.02
N MET A 521 20.55 -24.80 -1.26
CA MET A 521 20.54 -25.67 -2.43
C MET A 521 20.04 -24.97 -3.71
N PHE A 522 19.31 -23.85 -3.57
CA PHE A 522 18.80 -23.07 -4.70
C PHE A 522 19.90 -22.15 -5.25
N ASP A 523 20.58 -22.58 -6.30
CA ASP A 523 21.62 -21.82 -7.03
C ASP A 523 22.87 -21.40 -6.21
N SER A 524 22.87 -21.68 -4.92
CA SER A 524 23.94 -21.32 -4.00
C SER A 524 25.23 -22.10 -4.26
N LYS A 525 25.17 -23.29 -4.91
CA LYS A 525 26.38 -24.00 -5.34
C LYS A 525 27.26 -23.15 -6.26
N LYS A 526 26.68 -22.32 -7.14
CA LYS A 526 27.44 -21.39 -8.00
C LYS A 526 27.90 -20.14 -7.25
N ALA A 527 27.06 -19.55 -6.39
CA ALA A 527 27.43 -18.37 -5.60
C ALA A 527 28.42 -18.74 -4.49
N VAL A 528 28.15 -19.82 -3.76
CA VAL A 528 29.07 -20.40 -2.75
C VAL A 528 30.33 -20.98 -3.40
N SER A 529 30.29 -21.54 -4.60
CA SER A 529 31.46 -21.97 -5.34
C SER A 529 32.28 -20.80 -5.89
N ARG A 530 31.67 -19.70 -6.25
CA ARG A 530 32.41 -18.44 -6.55
C ARG A 530 33.02 -17.80 -5.30
N MET A 531 32.34 -17.86 -4.16
CA MET A 531 32.89 -17.49 -2.85
C MET A 531 33.97 -18.45 -2.40
N LEU A 532 33.84 -19.74 -2.76
CA LEU A 532 34.78 -20.84 -2.47
C LEU A 532 35.77 -21.09 -3.62
N HIS A 533 36.17 -20.10 -4.38
CA HIS A 533 37.49 -20.11 -4.99
C HIS A 533 38.59 -20.39 -3.95
N GLU A 534 38.22 -20.39 -2.69
CA GLU A 534 38.93 -20.94 -1.54
C GLU A 534 39.32 -22.42 -1.67
N ASP A 535 38.62 -23.24 -2.42
CA ASP A 535 39.11 -24.62 -2.66
C ASP A 535 40.36 -24.65 -3.52
N ILE A 536 40.52 -23.67 -4.41
CA ILE A 536 41.78 -23.49 -5.16
C ILE A 536 42.87 -22.97 -4.22
N GLU A 537 42.55 -22.05 -3.30
CA GLU A 537 43.49 -21.59 -2.27
C GLU A 537 43.83 -22.66 -1.26
N ARG A 538 42.83 -23.45 -0.78
CA ARG A 538 43.08 -24.62 0.05
C ARG A 538 44.07 -25.58 -0.59
N GLN A 539 43.92 -25.84 -1.89
CA GLN A 539 44.85 -26.70 -2.62
C GLN A 539 46.22 -26.05 -2.77
N ALA A 540 46.30 -24.73 -3.03
CA ALA A 540 47.56 -24.00 -3.12
C ALA A 540 48.26 -23.96 -1.76
N VAL A 541 47.58 -23.59 -0.67
CA VAL A 541 48.14 -23.58 0.69
C VAL A 541 48.55 -25.00 1.13
N ARG A 542 47.74 -26.03 0.86
CA ARG A 542 48.13 -27.43 1.14
C ARG A 542 49.37 -27.87 0.35
N ARG A 543 49.52 -27.40 -0.90
CA ARG A 543 50.74 -27.65 -1.68
C ARG A 543 51.94 -26.94 -1.06
N MET A 544 51.78 -25.67 -0.66
CA MET A 544 52.87 -24.91 0.00
C MET A 544 53.28 -25.52 1.33
N VAL A 545 52.30 -25.91 2.19
CA VAL A 545 52.57 -26.59 3.46
C VAL A 545 53.29 -27.93 3.24
N ARG A 546 52.85 -28.73 2.25
CA ARG A 546 53.52 -29.98 1.90
C ARG A 546 54.95 -29.75 1.38
N GLN A 547 55.16 -28.67 0.65
CA GLN A 547 56.46 -28.33 0.12
C GLN A 547 57.39 -27.82 1.22
N ALA A 548 56.92 -26.95 2.12
CA ALA A 548 57.68 -26.52 3.30
C ALA A 548 58.04 -27.68 4.23
N GLN A 549 57.08 -28.61 4.47
CA GLN A 549 57.38 -29.83 5.23
C GLN A 549 58.40 -30.72 4.56
N LYS A 550 58.39 -30.87 3.24
CA LYS A 550 59.40 -31.62 2.50
C LYS A 550 60.78 -30.94 2.58
N GLU A 551 60.81 -29.61 2.50
CA GLU A 551 62.06 -28.83 2.62
C GLU A 551 62.62 -28.92 4.05
N GLN A 552 61.78 -28.84 5.09
CA GLN A 552 62.24 -29.07 6.46
C GLN A 552 62.77 -30.49 6.68
N GLN A 553 62.05 -31.50 6.17
CA GLN A 553 62.57 -32.88 6.23
C GLN A 553 63.84 -33.08 5.46
N ALA A 554 64.03 -32.45 4.32
CA ALA A 554 65.25 -32.50 3.55
C ALA A 554 66.39 -31.78 4.27
N HIS A 555 66.13 -30.65 4.91
CA HIS A 555 67.11 -29.92 5.73
C HIS A 555 67.49 -30.73 6.97
N TYR A 556 66.54 -31.37 7.64
CA TYR A 556 66.83 -32.25 8.78
C TYR A 556 67.69 -33.46 8.37
N LYS A 557 67.39 -34.08 7.24
CA LYS A 557 68.18 -35.18 6.69
C LYS A 557 69.59 -34.75 6.27
N ARG A 558 69.80 -33.53 5.75
CA ARG A 558 71.11 -32.98 5.44
C ARG A 558 71.89 -32.73 6.72
N LYS A 559 71.28 -32.13 7.72
CA LYS A 559 71.95 -31.83 9.00
C LYS A 559 72.39 -33.10 9.76
N HIS A 560 71.59 -34.17 9.69
CA HIS A 560 71.94 -35.48 10.27
C HIS A 560 73.08 -36.15 9.50
N LYS A 561 73.11 -36.04 8.18
CA LYS A 561 74.20 -36.56 7.37
C LYS A 561 75.54 -35.79 7.53
N GLU A 562 75.50 -34.55 7.89
CA GLU A 562 76.67 -33.72 8.21
C GLU A 562 77.15 -33.97 9.64
N GLN A 563 76.32 -34.48 10.55
CA GLN A 563 76.70 -34.89 11.91
C GLN A 563 77.29 -36.33 11.98
N GLU A 564 76.97 -37.14 10.96
CA GLU A 564 77.47 -38.53 10.85
C GLU A 564 78.75 -38.61 10.01
N ARG A 565 79.26 -37.50 9.48
CA ARG A 565 80.60 -37.33 8.84
C ARG A 565 81.53 -36.60 9.81
#